data_3b16211e543b5dc1c1bca1aa77d159aa
#
_entry.id   3b16211e543b5dc1c1bca1aa77d159aa
#
_cell.length_a   1.000
_cell.length_b   1.000
_cell.length_c   1.000
_cell.angle_alpha   90.00
_cell.angle_beta   90.00
_cell.angle_gamma   90.00
#
_symmetry.space_group_name_H-M   'P 1'
#
loop_
_entity.id
_entity.type
_entity.pdbx_description
1 polymer ?
#
loop_
_entity_poly.entity_id
_entity_poly.type
_entity_poly.pdbx_seq_one_letter_code
_entity_poly.pdbx_strand_id
1 'polypeptide(L)'
;ISARRAIFRSPIDRIGYGGYLSLAYKFPAFLDTMEKVAEEFREIHQEVKGQKAYNKCKVAILNAWGKIRSWQAYMVAHALYYQQIYSYFGILEALSGMAVEVEFLSFTDLLENGIPKDIDVILNAGDAGTSWSGGEIWQNEKLCTMLRQFVYEGGGFIGVGDPCATQYQGSFFQLSDVLGVEKELGFSLSTDKYFKTEKTEHFLLGDFSKEELSFGESKKNIYATDKDTEILEYSDGSVHLSSHAFGKGRGIYMAGLPYSPKNTRLLLRALLYSCGKENEYALYQATNPSCEVHAYPEKGLLAVLNNSQEPQDTGYYDGKGLLREIHLEAGEMQWYRAEKL
;
A
#
# COMPACT_ATOMS: atom_id res chain seq x y z
N ILE A 1 7.91 15.87 1.84
CA ILE A 1 7.76 14.43 2.10
C ILE A 1 7.91 13.65 0.80
N SER A 2 7.00 13.75 -0.16
CA SER A 2 6.99 12.93 -1.39
C SER A 2 8.29 13.03 -2.20
N ALA A 3 8.92 14.21 -2.28
CA ALA A 3 10.21 14.37 -2.95
C ALA A 3 11.36 13.67 -2.23
N ARG A 4 11.41 13.71 -0.89
CA ARG A 4 12.38 12.90 -0.11
C ARG A 4 12.22 11.41 -0.41
N ARG A 5 11.00 10.89 -0.32
CA ARG A 5 10.69 9.48 -0.63
C ARG A 5 11.15 9.10 -2.03
N ALA A 6 10.91 9.97 -3.03
CA ALA A 6 11.34 9.72 -4.38
C ALA A 6 12.87 9.59 -4.49
N ILE A 7 13.65 10.44 -3.83
CA ILE A 7 15.12 10.34 -3.86
C ILE A 7 15.60 9.06 -3.15
N PHE A 8 15.01 8.73 -2.00
CA PHE A 8 15.39 7.54 -1.25
C PHE A 8 15.05 6.22 -1.95
N ARG A 9 13.95 6.19 -2.71
CA ARG A 9 13.39 4.94 -3.24
C ARG A 9 13.52 4.75 -4.74
N SER A 10 13.81 5.82 -5.48
CA SER A 10 13.88 5.81 -6.95
C SER A 10 15.16 6.47 -7.43
N PRO A 11 15.76 5.97 -8.53
CA PRO A 11 16.99 6.54 -9.09
C PRO A 11 16.68 7.83 -9.88
N ILE A 12 16.20 8.88 -9.19
CA ILE A 12 15.92 10.17 -9.82
C ILE A 12 17.09 11.12 -9.65
N ASP A 13 17.47 11.77 -10.74
CA ASP A 13 18.58 12.75 -10.80
C ASP A 13 18.10 14.20 -10.84
N ARG A 14 16.79 14.42 -10.95
CA ARG A 14 16.24 15.78 -11.09
C ARG A 14 14.89 15.92 -10.41
N ILE A 15 14.80 16.93 -9.54
CA ILE A 15 13.55 17.40 -8.94
C ILE A 15 13.42 18.87 -9.26
N GLY A 16 12.25 19.29 -9.71
CA GLY A 16 11.97 20.68 -10.07
C GLY A 16 10.82 21.26 -9.25
N TYR A 17 10.88 22.55 -8.98
CA TYR A 17 9.75 23.30 -8.49
C TYR A 17 8.75 23.53 -9.62
N GLY A 18 7.49 23.13 -9.42
CA GLY A 18 6.43 23.17 -10.43
C GLY A 18 5.65 24.50 -10.51
N GLY A 19 6.13 25.58 -9.88
CA GLY A 19 5.48 26.89 -9.87
C GLY A 19 6.13 27.91 -10.80
N TYR A 20 5.51 29.11 -10.90
CA TYR A 20 6.07 30.22 -11.63
C TYR A 20 7.15 30.93 -10.79
N LEU A 21 8.41 30.80 -11.19
CA LEU A 21 9.54 31.45 -10.51
C LEU A 21 9.36 32.96 -10.36
N SER A 22 8.74 33.62 -11.35
CA SER A 22 8.45 35.07 -11.28
C SER A 22 7.55 35.48 -10.10
N LEU A 23 6.73 34.57 -9.61
CA LEU A 23 5.95 34.80 -8.40
C LEU A 23 6.77 34.55 -7.14
N ALA A 24 7.63 33.55 -7.15
CA ALA A 24 8.48 33.17 -6.04
C ALA A 24 9.49 34.29 -5.65
N TYR A 25 10.02 35.04 -6.62
CA TYR A 25 10.94 36.16 -6.36
C TYR A 25 10.38 37.27 -5.43
N LYS A 26 9.07 37.35 -5.28
CA LYS A 26 8.44 38.29 -4.38
C LYS A 26 8.42 37.85 -2.91
N PHE A 27 8.87 36.64 -2.64
CA PHE A 27 8.82 36.02 -1.30
C PHE A 27 10.20 35.47 -0.90
N PRO A 28 11.12 36.31 -0.39
CA PRO A 28 12.48 35.90 -0.01
C PRO A 28 12.52 34.69 0.93
N ALA A 29 11.69 34.67 1.97
CA ALA A 29 11.62 33.55 2.92
C ALA A 29 11.25 32.21 2.26
N PHE A 30 10.47 32.25 1.17
CA PHE A 30 10.18 31.07 0.38
C PHE A 30 11.41 30.59 -0.41
N LEU A 31 12.18 31.53 -0.98
CA LEU A 31 13.40 31.21 -1.70
C LEU A 31 14.46 30.60 -0.76
N ASP A 32 14.63 31.15 0.44
CA ASP A 32 15.52 30.60 1.48
C ASP A 32 15.11 29.16 1.86
N THR A 33 13.79 28.91 1.94
CA THR A 33 13.28 27.55 2.19
C THR A 33 13.59 26.61 1.01
N MET A 34 13.42 27.09 -0.22
CA MET A 34 13.71 26.30 -1.43
C MET A 34 15.21 25.96 -1.54
N GLU A 35 16.08 26.87 -1.16
CA GLU A 35 17.54 26.64 -1.13
C GLU A 35 17.89 25.53 -0.14
N LYS A 36 17.41 25.62 1.11
CA LYS A 36 17.59 24.58 2.14
C LYS A 36 17.11 23.19 1.69
N VAL A 37 15.92 23.15 1.10
CA VAL A 37 15.35 21.89 0.57
C VAL A 37 16.22 21.34 -0.58
N ALA A 38 16.72 22.21 -1.46
CA ALA A 38 17.60 21.79 -2.54
C ALA A 38 18.95 21.27 -2.04
N GLU A 39 19.51 21.85 -1.00
CA GLU A 39 20.72 21.39 -0.35
C GLU A 39 20.52 20.01 0.30
N GLU A 40 19.46 19.84 1.07
CA GLU A 40 19.08 18.55 1.65
C GLU A 40 18.91 17.47 0.56
N PHE A 41 18.24 17.78 -0.54
CA PHE A 41 18.05 16.82 -1.62
C PHE A 41 19.37 16.42 -2.30
N ARG A 42 20.33 17.35 -2.43
CA ARG A 42 21.65 17.05 -2.92
C ARG A 42 22.43 16.13 -1.97
N GLU A 43 22.33 16.38 -0.65
CA GLU A 43 22.92 15.54 0.37
C GLU A 43 22.35 14.11 0.28
N ILE A 44 21.01 13.96 0.32
CA ILE A 44 20.38 12.65 0.20
C ILE A 44 20.85 11.94 -1.07
N HIS A 45 20.81 12.63 -2.22
CA HIS A 45 21.21 12.04 -3.50
C HIS A 45 22.68 11.58 -3.48
N GLN A 46 23.61 12.36 -2.91
CA GLN A 46 25.02 11.99 -2.79
C GLN A 46 25.19 10.73 -1.94
N GLU A 47 24.44 10.62 -0.85
CA GLU A 47 24.51 9.47 0.05
C GLU A 47 23.91 8.20 -0.56
N VAL A 48 22.84 8.30 -1.34
CA VAL A 48 22.12 7.12 -1.82
C VAL A 48 22.39 6.76 -3.29
N LYS A 49 23.05 7.62 -4.05
CA LYS A 49 23.36 7.39 -5.47
C LYS A 49 24.08 6.06 -5.69
N GLY A 50 23.50 5.23 -6.56
CA GLY A 50 24.04 3.92 -6.89
C GLY A 50 23.89 2.86 -5.79
N GLN A 51 23.18 3.18 -4.71
CA GLN A 51 22.90 2.24 -3.64
C GLN A 51 21.53 1.58 -3.84
N LYS A 52 21.43 0.31 -3.47
CA LYS A 52 20.14 -0.39 -3.43
C LYS A 52 19.52 -0.21 -2.05
N ALA A 53 18.32 0.37 -2.02
CA ALA A 53 17.54 0.47 -0.79
C ALA A 53 17.09 -0.93 -0.33
N TYR A 54 17.04 -1.14 0.99
CA TYR A 54 16.47 -2.35 1.56
C TYR A 54 14.96 -2.43 1.27
N ASN A 55 14.51 -3.61 0.88
CA ASN A 55 13.11 -3.93 0.63
C ASN A 55 12.71 -5.20 1.37
N LYS A 56 11.61 -5.15 2.07
CA LYS A 56 11.02 -6.28 2.81
C LYS A 56 10.33 -7.27 1.86
N CYS A 57 9.64 -6.73 0.85
CA CYS A 57 8.95 -7.51 -0.17
C CYS A 57 8.82 -6.72 -1.47
N LYS A 58 8.45 -7.42 -2.54
CA LYS A 58 8.12 -6.83 -3.84
C LYS A 58 6.63 -6.95 -4.13
N VAL A 59 6.01 -5.83 -4.45
CA VAL A 59 4.55 -5.67 -4.65
C VAL A 59 4.26 -5.33 -6.10
N ALA A 60 3.36 -6.05 -6.74
CA ALA A 60 2.82 -5.70 -8.03
C ALA A 60 1.43 -5.08 -7.88
N ILE A 61 1.24 -3.89 -8.44
CA ILE A 61 -0.07 -3.23 -8.52
C ILE A 61 -0.67 -3.51 -9.89
N LEU A 62 -1.86 -4.13 -9.90
CA LEU A 62 -2.59 -4.41 -11.14
C LEU A 62 -3.38 -3.20 -11.60
N ASN A 63 -3.36 -2.93 -12.89
CA ASN A 63 -4.17 -1.90 -13.52
C ASN A 63 -4.36 -2.14 -15.03
N ALA A 64 -5.25 -1.34 -15.63
CA ALA A 64 -5.52 -1.35 -17.06
C ALA A 64 -5.07 -0.02 -17.71
N TRP A 65 -3.79 0.16 -17.95
CA TRP A 65 -3.17 1.41 -18.41
C TRP A 65 -3.87 2.09 -19.59
N GLY A 66 -4.29 1.35 -20.59
CA GLY A 66 -4.99 1.91 -21.76
C GLY A 66 -6.32 2.56 -21.39
N LYS A 67 -7.11 1.92 -20.53
CA LYS A 67 -8.37 2.46 -20.02
C LYS A 67 -8.16 3.66 -19.09
N ILE A 68 -7.10 3.68 -18.30
CA ILE A 68 -6.74 4.84 -17.47
C ILE A 68 -6.53 6.06 -18.33
N ARG A 69 -5.76 5.95 -19.42
CA ARG A 69 -5.53 7.05 -20.35
C ARG A 69 -6.84 7.56 -20.98
N SER A 70 -7.69 6.67 -21.45
CA SER A 70 -8.98 7.03 -22.05
C SER A 70 -9.89 7.73 -21.03
N TRP A 71 -9.92 7.22 -19.81
CA TRP A 71 -10.69 7.80 -18.73
C TRP A 71 -10.20 9.20 -18.36
N GLN A 72 -8.89 9.41 -18.26
CA GLN A 72 -8.31 10.74 -18.01
C GLN A 72 -8.58 11.73 -19.15
N ALA A 73 -8.72 11.28 -20.37
CA ALA A 73 -9.04 12.14 -21.50
C ALA A 73 -10.47 12.73 -21.42
N TYR A 74 -11.41 12.02 -20.81
CA TYR A 74 -12.77 12.50 -20.56
C TYR A 74 -12.89 13.30 -19.25
N MET A 75 -11.94 13.14 -18.34
CA MET A 75 -11.85 13.89 -17.11
C MET A 75 -10.92 15.08 -17.35
N VAL A 76 -11.47 16.23 -17.70
CA VAL A 76 -10.69 17.47 -17.92
C VAL A 76 -9.73 17.70 -16.77
N ALA A 77 -8.61 18.34 -17.04
CA ALA A 77 -7.50 18.58 -16.13
C ALA A 77 -7.85 19.15 -14.73
N HIS A 78 -9.04 19.63 -14.55
CA HIS A 78 -9.59 20.15 -13.30
C HIS A 78 -10.82 19.39 -12.81
N ALA A 79 -11.09 18.21 -13.33
CA ALA A 79 -12.19 17.37 -12.86
C ALA A 79 -11.97 16.98 -11.40
N LEU A 80 -12.88 17.42 -10.54
CA LEU A 80 -12.71 17.40 -9.09
C LEU A 80 -13.28 16.13 -8.43
N TYR A 81 -13.81 15.18 -9.18
CA TYR A 81 -14.46 13.98 -8.65
C TYR A 81 -13.71 12.71 -8.99
N TYR A 82 -12.88 12.29 -8.05
CA TYR A 82 -12.10 11.06 -8.13
C TYR A 82 -12.42 10.09 -6.98
N GLN A 83 -13.68 9.97 -6.59
CA GLN A 83 -14.07 9.08 -5.49
C GLN A 83 -13.52 7.66 -5.67
N GLN A 84 -13.55 7.17 -6.91
CA GLN A 84 -13.11 5.83 -7.28
C GLN A 84 -11.61 5.57 -7.10
N ILE A 85 -10.79 6.60 -7.13
CA ILE A 85 -9.34 6.49 -7.04
C ILE A 85 -8.81 6.80 -5.65
N TYR A 86 -9.69 7.16 -4.73
CA TYR A 86 -9.31 7.58 -3.39
C TYR A 86 -8.46 6.54 -2.67
N SER A 87 -8.92 5.29 -2.61
CA SER A 87 -8.14 4.20 -2.03
C SER A 87 -6.90 3.86 -2.86
N TYR A 88 -6.98 3.93 -4.18
CA TYR A 88 -5.83 3.68 -5.05
C TYR A 88 -4.72 4.69 -4.81
N PHE A 89 -5.01 5.98 -4.75
CA PHE A 89 -4.02 7.01 -4.40
C PHE A 89 -3.55 6.89 -2.96
N GLY A 90 -4.42 6.53 -2.03
CA GLY A 90 -4.04 6.24 -0.66
C GLY A 90 -2.98 5.14 -0.56
N ILE A 91 -3.14 4.09 -1.36
CA ILE A 91 -2.17 2.99 -1.48
C ILE A 91 -0.85 3.48 -2.08
N LEU A 92 -0.87 4.24 -3.18
CA LEU A 92 0.35 4.75 -3.81
C LEU A 92 1.14 5.65 -2.87
N GLU A 93 0.47 6.54 -2.16
CA GLU A 93 1.11 7.42 -1.19
C GLU A 93 1.68 6.62 0.00
N ALA A 94 0.95 5.62 0.48
CA ALA A 94 1.43 4.73 1.54
C ALA A 94 2.68 3.95 1.11
N LEU A 95 2.66 3.34 -0.09
CA LEU A 95 3.77 2.55 -0.61
C LEU A 95 5.02 3.41 -0.87
N SER A 96 4.86 4.69 -1.22
CA SER A 96 5.97 5.57 -1.56
C SER A 96 7.00 5.75 -0.44
N GLY A 97 6.59 5.63 0.82
CA GLY A 97 7.46 5.74 2.01
C GLY A 97 7.87 4.39 2.63
N MET A 98 7.33 3.29 2.14
CA MET A 98 7.61 1.96 2.70
C MET A 98 8.91 1.36 2.14
N ALA A 99 9.52 0.50 2.95
CA ALA A 99 10.64 -0.35 2.51
C ALA A 99 10.14 -1.54 1.68
N VAL A 100 9.51 -1.25 0.54
CA VAL A 100 9.01 -2.24 -0.43
C VAL A 100 9.40 -1.84 -1.84
N GLU A 101 9.61 -2.83 -2.71
CA GLU A 101 9.78 -2.60 -4.14
C GLU A 101 8.40 -2.64 -4.81
N VAL A 102 8.09 -1.67 -5.66
CA VAL A 102 6.78 -1.57 -6.32
C VAL A 102 6.94 -1.69 -7.82
N GLU A 103 6.15 -2.58 -8.41
CA GLU A 103 6.02 -2.75 -9.85
C GLU A 103 4.57 -2.55 -10.28
N PHE A 104 4.36 -1.94 -11.45
CA PHE A 104 3.02 -1.81 -12.04
C PHE A 104 2.90 -2.83 -13.16
N LEU A 105 1.93 -3.73 -13.04
CA LEU A 105 1.64 -4.73 -14.06
C LEU A 105 0.27 -4.47 -14.68
N SER A 106 0.19 -4.49 -16.01
CA SER A 106 -1.09 -4.50 -16.69
C SER A 106 -1.66 -5.94 -16.73
N PHE A 107 -2.96 -6.04 -16.87
CA PHE A 107 -3.61 -7.34 -17.11
C PHE A 107 -3.13 -8.02 -18.39
N THR A 108 -2.74 -7.21 -19.40
CA THR A 108 -2.16 -7.73 -20.64
C THR A 108 -0.80 -8.36 -20.39
N ASP A 109 0.06 -7.68 -19.62
CA ASP A 109 1.39 -8.22 -19.26
C ASP A 109 1.26 -9.57 -18.56
N LEU A 110 0.31 -9.69 -17.62
CA LEU A 110 0.06 -10.97 -16.94
C LEU A 110 -0.39 -12.07 -17.90
N LEU A 111 -1.31 -11.76 -18.81
CA LEU A 111 -1.85 -12.75 -19.75
C LEU A 111 -0.82 -13.22 -20.77
N GLU A 112 0.11 -12.34 -21.16
CA GLU A 112 1.15 -12.63 -22.15
C GLU A 112 2.37 -13.29 -21.50
N ASN A 113 2.85 -12.75 -20.39
CA ASN A 113 4.15 -13.09 -19.80
C ASN A 113 4.06 -13.87 -18.47
N GLY A 114 2.87 -13.94 -17.86
CA GLY A 114 2.71 -14.50 -16.52
C GLY A 114 3.12 -13.54 -15.41
N ILE A 115 3.08 -14.04 -14.17
CA ILE A 115 3.51 -13.28 -12.99
C ILE A 115 5.04 -13.40 -12.87
N PRO A 116 5.79 -12.28 -12.77
CA PRO A 116 7.23 -12.32 -12.52
C PRO A 116 7.53 -13.09 -11.21
N LYS A 117 8.59 -13.91 -11.23
CA LYS A 117 8.91 -14.84 -10.14
C LYS A 117 9.33 -14.17 -8.84
N ASP A 118 9.76 -12.92 -8.90
CA ASP A 118 10.23 -12.11 -7.78
C ASP A 118 9.12 -11.28 -7.12
N ILE A 119 7.88 -11.36 -7.61
CA ILE A 119 6.73 -10.75 -6.97
C ILE A 119 6.30 -11.57 -5.75
N ASP A 120 6.20 -10.92 -4.61
CA ASP A 120 5.71 -11.51 -3.36
C ASP A 120 4.20 -11.31 -3.18
N VAL A 121 3.70 -10.13 -3.56
CA VAL A 121 2.30 -9.74 -3.33
C VAL A 121 1.72 -9.06 -4.56
N ILE A 122 0.50 -9.41 -4.90
CA ILE A 122 -0.30 -8.72 -5.91
C ILE A 122 -1.39 -7.92 -5.22
N LEU A 123 -1.54 -6.65 -5.62
CA LEU A 123 -2.52 -5.72 -5.09
C LEU A 123 -3.46 -5.27 -6.21
N ASN A 124 -4.78 -5.36 -5.96
CA ASN A 124 -5.81 -4.84 -6.84
C ASN A 124 -6.78 -3.94 -6.05
N ALA A 125 -7.01 -2.72 -6.53
CA ALA A 125 -7.79 -1.73 -5.80
C ALA A 125 -8.64 -0.87 -6.72
N GLY A 126 -9.70 -0.32 -6.16
CA GLY A 126 -10.60 0.63 -6.82
C GLY A 126 -12.05 0.15 -6.87
N ASP A 127 -12.90 0.92 -7.53
CA ASP A 127 -14.30 0.57 -7.74
C ASP A 127 -14.47 -0.39 -8.93
N ALA A 128 -15.50 -1.20 -8.86
CA ALA A 128 -15.85 -2.12 -9.94
C ALA A 128 -15.99 -1.42 -11.29
N GLY A 129 -15.48 -2.05 -12.35
CA GLY A 129 -15.57 -1.53 -13.71
C GLY A 129 -14.65 -0.35 -14.03
N THR A 130 -13.78 0.04 -13.12
CA THR A 130 -12.81 1.12 -13.34
C THR A 130 -11.51 0.62 -13.95
N SER A 131 -10.69 1.56 -14.43
CA SER A 131 -9.37 1.25 -14.96
C SER A 131 -8.37 0.81 -13.89
N TRP A 132 -8.66 1.02 -12.61
CA TRP A 132 -7.80 0.63 -11.49
C TRP A 132 -8.09 -0.79 -11.03
N SER A 133 -9.35 -1.11 -10.72
CA SER A 133 -9.71 -2.46 -10.30
C SER A 133 -9.85 -3.45 -11.46
N GLY A 134 -10.04 -2.96 -12.67
CA GLY A 134 -10.38 -3.75 -13.84
C GLY A 134 -11.88 -3.68 -14.15
N GLY A 135 -12.43 -4.68 -14.77
CA GLY A 135 -13.84 -4.77 -15.14
C GLY A 135 -14.05 -6.13 -15.78
N GLU A 136 -14.57 -6.17 -17.01
CA GLU A 136 -14.81 -7.43 -17.72
C GLU A 136 -13.56 -8.32 -17.92
N ILE A 137 -12.38 -7.77 -17.74
CA ILE A 137 -11.12 -8.55 -17.76
C ILE A 137 -11.14 -9.69 -16.74
N TRP A 138 -11.86 -9.52 -15.63
CA TRP A 138 -12.02 -10.53 -14.60
C TRP A 138 -12.91 -11.73 -15.00
N GLN A 139 -13.57 -11.68 -16.18
CA GLN A 139 -14.21 -12.83 -16.79
C GLN A 139 -13.19 -13.78 -17.45
N ASN A 140 -11.93 -13.37 -17.55
CA ASN A 140 -10.90 -14.19 -18.14
C ASN A 140 -10.43 -15.27 -17.16
N GLU A 141 -10.80 -16.53 -17.43
CA GLU A 141 -10.49 -17.67 -16.58
C GLU A 141 -8.98 -17.94 -16.45
N LYS A 142 -8.19 -17.66 -17.50
CA LYS A 142 -6.73 -17.80 -17.45
C LYS A 142 -6.12 -16.85 -16.42
N LEU A 143 -6.59 -15.59 -16.39
CA LEU A 143 -6.14 -14.59 -15.42
C LEU A 143 -6.48 -15.03 -13.99
N CYS A 144 -7.74 -15.38 -13.74
CA CYS A 144 -8.17 -15.79 -12.40
C CYS A 144 -7.45 -17.07 -11.93
N THR A 145 -7.27 -18.06 -12.81
CA THR A 145 -6.54 -19.29 -12.49
C THR A 145 -5.07 -18.99 -12.15
N MET A 146 -4.41 -18.13 -12.92
CA MET A 146 -3.01 -17.74 -12.68
C MET A 146 -2.86 -17.07 -11.32
N LEU A 147 -3.77 -16.16 -10.94
CA LEU A 147 -3.74 -15.49 -9.66
C LEU A 147 -4.04 -16.45 -8.49
N ARG A 148 -5.01 -17.36 -8.64
CA ARG A 148 -5.24 -18.43 -7.66
C ARG A 148 -4.00 -19.29 -7.45
N GLN A 149 -3.36 -19.72 -8.54
CA GLN A 149 -2.15 -20.53 -8.47
C GLN A 149 -1.02 -19.79 -7.74
N PHE A 150 -0.82 -18.51 -8.05
CA PHE A 150 0.16 -17.67 -7.39
C PHE A 150 -0.04 -17.62 -5.87
N VAL A 151 -1.28 -17.40 -5.41
CA VAL A 151 -1.58 -17.38 -3.97
C VAL A 151 -1.46 -18.77 -3.37
N TYR A 152 -1.97 -19.80 -4.07
CA TYR A 152 -1.88 -21.19 -3.60
C TYR A 152 -0.43 -21.63 -3.35
N GLU A 153 0.51 -21.15 -4.15
CA GLU A 153 1.95 -21.44 -4.03
C GLU A 153 2.67 -20.63 -2.96
N GLY A 154 2.04 -19.62 -2.38
CA GLY A 154 2.58 -18.84 -1.26
C GLY A 154 2.65 -17.33 -1.48
N GLY A 155 2.23 -16.82 -2.62
CA GLY A 155 2.08 -15.38 -2.87
C GLY A 155 0.94 -14.77 -2.07
N GLY A 156 0.98 -13.45 -1.88
CA GLY A 156 -0.10 -12.69 -1.27
C GLY A 156 -1.02 -12.02 -2.30
N PHE A 157 -2.32 -11.95 -2.02
CA PHE A 157 -3.25 -11.14 -2.79
C PHE A 157 -4.00 -10.17 -1.88
N ILE A 158 -3.89 -8.87 -2.17
CA ILE A 158 -4.59 -7.83 -1.41
C ILE A 158 -5.62 -7.15 -2.30
N GLY A 159 -6.88 -7.23 -1.88
CA GLY A 159 -7.99 -6.58 -2.53
C GLY A 159 -8.50 -5.38 -1.74
N VAL A 160 -8.65 -4.21 -2.37
CA VAL A 160 -9.14 -2.99 -1.72
C VAL A 160 -10.30 -2.38 -2.49
N GLY A 161 -11.40 -2.15 -1.80
CA GLY A 161 -12.63 -1.62 -2.40
C GLY A 161 -13.47 -2.70 -3.08
N ASP A 162 -13.59 -2.64 -4.39
CA ASP A 162 -14.21 -3.68 -5.24
C ASP A 162 -13.12 -4.39 -6.08
N PRO A 163 -12.21 -5.17 -5.48
CA PRO A 163 -11.15 -5.85 -6.21
C PRO A 163 -11.73 -7.00 -7.03
N CYS A 164 -11.09 -7.32 -8.15
CA CYS A 164 -11.46 -8.43 -9.04
C CYS A 164 -12.96 -8.48 -9.37
N ALA A 165 -13.62 -7.32 -9.41
CA ALA A 165 -15.07 -7.21 -9.43
C ALA A 165 -15.62 -7.14 -10.86
N THR A 166 -16.44 -8.11 -11.20
CA THR A 166 -17.34 -8.13 -12.36
C THR A 166 -18.43 -9.16 -12.09
N GLN A 167 -19.67 -8.85 -12.44
CA GLN A 167 -20.76 -9.82 -12.30
C GLN A 167 -20.61 -10.90 -13.39
N TYR A 168 -20.14 -12.07 -12.99
CA TYR A 168 -19.93 -13.19 -13.89
C TYR A 168 -20.09 -14.52 -13.15
N GLN A 169 -20.79 -15.50 -13.77
CA GLN A 169 -21.01 -16.86 -13.24
C GLN A 169 -21.54 -16.91 -11.79
N GLY A 170 -22.35 -15.93 -11.38
CA GLY A 170 -22.97 -15.90 -10.06
C GLY A 170 -22.11 -15.28 -8.95
N SER A 171 -20.90 -14.84 -9.25
CA SER A 171 -20.00 -14.11 -8.33
C SER A 171 -19.81 -12.67 -8.78
N PHE A 172 -19.53 -11.81 -7.83
CA PHE A 172 -19.10 -10.43 -8.10
C PHE A 172 -17.58 -10.27 -7.92
N PHE A 173 -17.01 -10.79 -6.85
CA PHE A 173 -15.56 -10.91 -6.70
C PHE A 173 -15.07 -12.22 -7.31
N GLN A 174 -14.39 -12.13 -8.45
CA GLN A 174 -13.97 -13.32 -9.19
C GLN A 174 -12.84 -14.12 -8.50
N LEU A 175 -12.28 -13.57 -7.43
CA LEU A 175 -11.35 -14.23 -6.51
C LEU A 175 -11.91 -14.27 -5.07
N SER A 176 -13.23 -14.42 -4.93
CA SER A 176 -13.88 -14.52 -3.61
C SER A 176 -13.37 -15.70 -2.78
N ASP A 177 -13.00 -16.78 -3.42
CA ASP A 177 -12.37 -17.95 -2.80
C ASP A 177 -10.96 -17.66 -2.25
N VAL A 178 -10.21 -16.77 -2.88
CA VAL A 178 -8.91 -16.30 -2.39
C VAL A 178 -9.08 -15.29 -1.26
N LEU A 179 -10.00 -14.34 -1.42
CA LEU A 179 -10.23 -13.25 -0.45
C LEU A 179 -11.04 -13.70 0.78
N GLY A 180 -11.78 -14.81 0.66
CA GLY A 180 -12.71 -15.27 1.70
C GLY A 180 -13.95 -14.38 1.86
N VAL A 181 -14.18 -13.44 0.96
CA VAL A 181 -15.32 -12.52 0.99
C VAL A 181 -15.98 -12.35 -0.36
N GLU A 182 -17.26 -11.99 -0.32
CA GLU A 182 -18.06 -11.69 -1.52
C GLU A 182 -18.96 -10.48 -1.23
N LYS A 183 -19.53 -9.87 -2.26
CA LYS A 183 -20.41 -8.72 -2.18
C LYS A 183 -21.83 -9.06 -2.60
N GLU A 184 -22.80 -8.72 -1.76
CA GLU A 184 -24.22 -8.82 -2.09
C GLU A 184 -24.67 -7.62 -2.95
N LEU A 185 -25.23 -7.88 -4.11
CA LEU A 185 -25.57 -6.84 -5.10
C LEU A 185 -27.04 -6.43 -5.17
N GLY A 186 -27.94 -7.17 -4.61
CA GLY A 186 -29.35 -6.93 -4.92
C GLY A 186 -30.30 -6.82 -3.74
N PHE A 187 -29.95 -7.40 -2.60
CA PHE A 187 -30.82 -7.51 -1.44
C PHE A 187 -30.05 -7.22 -0.16
N SER A 188 -30.79 -6.90 0.89
CA SER A 188 -30.19 -6.82 2.22
C SER A 188 -29.63 -8.17 2.61
N LEU A 189 -28.42 -8.16 3.18
CA LEU A 189 -27.80 -9.36 3.72
C LEU A 189 -28.71 -10.03 4.74
N SER A 190 -28.92 -11.33 4.58
CA SER A 190 -29.57 -12.13 5.61
C SER A 190 -28.59 -12.32 6.76
N THR A 191 -28.84 -11.64 7.85
CA THR A 191 -27.94 -11.61 9.01
C THR A 191 -27.71 -12.97 9.66
N ASP A 192 -28.53 -13.96 9.33
CA ASP A 192 -28.48 -15.28 9.95
C ASP A 192 -27.63 -16.30 9.17
N LYS A 193 -27.20 -15.96 7.96
CA LYS A 193 -26.52 -16.88 7.05
C LYS A 193 -25.01 -16.68 6.93
N TYR A 194 -24.49 -15.58 7.44
CA TYR A 194 -23.10 -15.20 7.20
C TYR A 194 -22.29 -15.22 8.48
N PHE A 195 -21.00 -15.55 8.34
CA PHE A 195 -20.06 -15.54 9.43
C PHE A 195 -19.77 -14.10 9.85
N LYS A 196 -19.73 -13.84 11.17
CA LYS A 196 -19.58 -12.48 11.71
C LYS A 196 -18.64 -12.42 12.92
N THR A 197 -18.08 -13.54 13.33
CA THR A 197 -17.21 -13.56 14.49
C THR A 197 -15.90 -12.89 14.19
N GLU A 198 -15.64 -11.77 14.83
CA GLU A 198 -14.40 -11.02 14.70
C GLU A 198 -13.29 -11.61 15.54
N LYS A 199 -12.06 -11.60 15.01
CA LYS A 199 -10.85 -11.80 15.79
C LYS A 199 -10.35 -10.48 16.36
N THR A 200 -9.96 -10.48 17.61
CA THR A 200 -9.42 -9.32 18.33
C THR A 200 -7.90 -9.30 18.35
N GLU A 201 -7.27 -10.46 18.21
CA GLU A 201 -5.82 -10.61 18.18
C GLU A 201 -5.39 -11.13 16.82
N HIS A 202 -4.65 -10.32 16.08
CA HIS A 202 -4.13 -10.67 14.77
C HIS A 202 -2.90 -9.82 14.43
N PHE A 203 -1.98 -10.36 13.62
CA PHE A 203 -0.78 -9.63 13.20
C PHE A 203 -1.11 -8.28 12.54
N LEU A 204 -2.17 -8.20 11.73
CA LEU A 204 -2.60 -6.96 11.08
C LEU A 204 -2.98 -5.86 12.07
N LEU A 205 -3.46 -6.21 13.26
CA LEU A 205 -3.97 -5.29 14.27
C LEU A 205 -2.92 -4.88 15.32
N GLY A 206 -1.69 -5.37 15.21
CA GLY A 206 -0.68 -5.25 16.27
C GLY A 206 -0.18 -3.83 16.59
N ASP A 207 -0.51 -2.82 15.77
CA ASP A 207 -0.09 -1.42 16.02
C ASP A 207 -1.25 -0.50 16.39
N PHE A 208 -2.49 -1.01 16.44
CA PHE A 208 -3.67 -0.15 16.62
C PHE A 208 -4.75 -0.78 17.49
N SER A 209 -5.55 0.08 18.13
CA SER A 209 -6.90 -0.29 18.53
C SER A 209 -7.83 -0.26 17.30
N LYS A 210 -8.98 -0.95 17.37
CA LYS A 210 -9.96 -0.97 16.27
C LYS A 210 -10.50 0.43 15.93
N GLU A 211 -10.65 1.28 16.93
CA GLU A 211 -11.16 2.64 16.80
C GLU A 211 -10.21 3.55 15.98
N GLU A 212 -8.95 3.12 15.81
CA GLU A 212 -7.97 3.86 15.04
C GLU A 212 -7.97 3.47 13.55
N LEU A 213 -8.65 2.39 13.17
CA LEU A 213 -8.77 1.98 11.78
C LEU A 213 -9.76 2.87 11.04
N SER A 214 -9.41 3.28 9.83
CA SER A 214 -10.27 4.07 8.96
C SER A 214 -10.26 3.51 7.56
N PHE A 215 -11.43 3.16 7.08
CA PHE A 215 -11.62 2.64 5.71
C PHE A 215 -12.19 3.69 4.76
N GLY A 216 -12.39 4.94 5.24
CA GLY A 216 -12.91 6.05 4.44
C GLY A 216 -14.30 5.75 3.89
N GLU A 217 -14.51 6.04 2.60
CA GLU A 217 -15.73 5.66 1.87
C GLU A 217 -15.71 4.15 1.58
N SER A 218 -15.91 3.36 2.63
CA SER A 218 -15.82 1.91 2.58
C SER A 218 -16.93 1.26 1.75
N LYS A 219 -16.63 0.12 1.13
CA LYS A 219 -17.62 -0.68 0.44
C LYS A 219 -18.56 -1.36 1.44
N LYS A 220 -19.82 -1.50 1.02
CA LYS A 220 -20.91 -2.08 1.83
C LYS A 220 -21.33 -3.42 1.31
N ASN A 221 -22.10 -4.14 2.13
CA ASN A 221 -22.67 -5.44 1.79
C ASN A 221 -21.61 -6.52 1.49
N ILE A 222 -20.46 -6.43 2.14
CA ILE A 222 -19.41 -7.43 2.06
C ILE A 222 -19.62 -8.45 3.18
N TYR A 223 -19.55 -9.73 2.82
CA TYR A 223 -19.73 -10.83 3.76
C TYR A 223 -18.65 -11.91 3.59
N ALA A 224 -18.33 -12.61 4.67
CA ALA A 224 -17.42 -13.74 4.63
C ALA A 224 -18.10 -14.95 3.96
N THR A 225 -17.39 -15.62 3.06
CA THR A 225 -17.90 -16.75 2.26
C THR A 225 -17.86 -18.07 3.00
N ASP A 226 -16.97 -18.21 3.97
CA ASP A 226 -16.82 -19.41 4.78
C ASP A 226 -16.37 -19.11 6.23
N LYS A 227 -16.33 -20.15 7.05
CA LYS A 227 -15.96 -20.09 8.47
C LYS A 227 -14.47 -19.85 8.71
N ASP A 228 -13.63 -20.12 7.72
CA ASP A 228 -12.17 -20.02 7.83
C ASP A 228 -11.69 -18.61 7.46
N THR A 229 -12.60 -17.75 6.99
CA THR A 229 -12.34 -16.31 6.83
C THR A 229 -12.20 -15.64 8.18
N GLU A 230 -11.04 -15.07 8.44
CA GLU A 230 -10.74 -14.32 9.66
C GLU A 230 -11.21 -12.88 9.50
N ILE A 231 -12.34 -12.54 10.11
CA ILE A 231 -12.89 -11.19 10.12
C ILE A 231 -12.16 -10.40 11.20
N LEU A 232 -11.53 -9.30 10.84
CA LEU A 232 -10.74 -8.44 11.73
C LEU A 232 -11.45 -7.14 12.07
N GLU A 233 -12.31 -6.66 11.17
CA GLU A 233 -13.19 -5.52 11.40
C GLU A 233 -14.52 -5.74 10.68
N TYR A 234 -15.59 -5.64 11.47
CA TYR A 234 -16.98 -5.76 11.00
C TYR A 234 -17.80 -4.62 11.58
N SER A 235 -18.30 -3.75 10.75
CA SER A 235 -19.15 -2.65 11.16
C SER A 235 -20.19 -2.33 10.08
N ASP A 236 -21.28 -1.67 10.47
CA ASP A 236 -22.39 -1.31 9.57
C ASP A 236 -22.96 -2.49 8.76
N GLY A 237 -22.90 -3.70 9.30
CA GLY A 237 -23.39 -4.89 8.63
C GLY A 237 -22.48 -5.41 7.50
N SER A 238 -21.23 -5.00 7.46
CA SER A 238 -20.28 -5.32 6.40
C SER A 238 -18.89 -5.66 6.94
N VAL A 239 -18.19 -6.56 6.26
CA VAL A 239 -16.76 -6.82 6.53
C VAL A 239 -15.94 -5.67 5.99
N HIS A 240 -15.11 -5.05 6.83
CA HIS A 240 -14.21 -3.98 6.44
C HIS A 240 -12.77 -4.44 6.32
N LEU A 241 -12.35 -5.41 7.13
CA LEU A 241 -11.02 -6.01 7.07
C LEU A 241 -11.13 -7.51 7.33
N SER A 242 -10.55 -8.30 6.46
CA SER A 242 -10.45 -9.75 6.66
C SER A 242 -9.18 -10.34 6.08
N SER A 243 -8.83 -11.53 6.54
CA SER A 243 -7.83 -12.38 5.92
C SER A 243 -8.37 -13.78 5.69
N HIS A 244 -7.86 -14.44 4.66
CA HIS A 244 -8.23 -15.80 4.30
C HIS A 244 -7.02 -16.58 3.83
N ALA A 245 -6.83 -17.79 4.37
CA ALA A 245 -5.76 -18.68 3.95
C ALA A 245 -6.16 -19.36 2.64
N PHE A 246 -5.27 -19.33 1.64
CA PHE A 246 -5.50 -20.01 0.37
C PHE A 246 -4.22 -20.74 -0.07
N GLY A 247 -4.21 -22.06 0.11
CA GLY A 247 -3.00 -22.85 -0.08
C GLY A 247 -1.90 -22.46 0.92
N LYS A 248 -0.74 -22.03 0.40
CA LYS A 248 0.39 -21.56 1.22
C LYS A 248 0.39 -20.04 1.44
N GLY A 249 -0.36 -19.30 0.62
CA GLY A 249 -0.48 -17.85 0.69
C GLY A 249 -1.79 -17.42 1.35
N ARG A 250 -2.08 -16.12 1.26
CA ARG A 250 -3.25 -15.51 1.92
C ARG A 250 -3.85 -14.40 1.07
N GLY A 251 -5.17 -14.32 1.06
CA GLY A 251 -5.94 -13.19 0.58
C GLY A 251 -6.25 -12.22 1.73
N ILE A 252 -6.13 -10.93 1.48
CA ILE A 252 -6.53 -9.87 2.41
C ILE A 252 -7.56 -8.99 1.72
N TYR A 253 -8.66 -8.71 2.39
CA TYR A 253 -9.66 -7.75 1.93
C TYR A 253 -9.69 -6.52 2.82
N MET A 254 -9.77 -5.34 2.19
CA MET A 254 -10.00 -4.04 2.84
C MET A 254 -11.13 -3.30 2.11
N ALA A 255 -12.14 -2.84 2.84
CA ALA A 255 -13.29 -2.15 2.24
C ALA A 255 -12.94 -0.76 1.67
N GLY A 256 -11.81 -0.21 2.04
CA GLY A 256 -11.21 1.02 1.54
C GLY A 256 -9.88 1.26 2.22
N LEU A 257 -9.04 2.14 1.69
CA LEU A 257 -7.74 2.48 2.29
C LEU A 257 -7.35 3.93 1.98
N PRO A 258 -7.95 4.92 2.66
CA PRO A 258 -7.49 6.30 2.55
C PRO A 258 -6.08 6.44 3.11
N TYR A 259 -5.31 7.39 2.58
CA TYR A 259 -3.98 7.65 3.11
C TYR A 259 -4.04 8.18 4.54
N SER A 260 -3.30 7.54 5.41
CA SER A 260 -2.87 8.05 6.72
C SER A 260 -1.61 7.32 7.17
N PRO A 261 -0.82 7.86 8.11
CA PRO A 261 0.31 7.11 8.69
C PRO A 261 -0.10 5.76 9.28
N LYS A 262 -1.28 5.67 9.89
CA LYS A 262 -1.81 4.43 10.45
C LYS A 262 -2.20 3.44 9.36
N ASN A 263 -2.93 3.89 8.33
CA ASN A 263 -3.26 3.03 7.19
C ASN A 263 -2.03 2.58 6.42
N THR A 264 -0.98 3.40 6.37
CA THR A 264 0.33 2.98 5.84
C THR A 264 0.88 1.79 6.61
N ARG A 265 0.77 1.82 7.95
CA ARG A 265 1.21 0.73 8.81
C ARG A 265 0.35 -0.53 8.64
N LEU A 266 -0.98 -0.36 8.54
CA LEU A 266 -1.89 -1.47 8.25
C LEU A 266 -1.55 -2.15 6.92
N LEU A 267 -1.31 -1.35 5.86
CA LEU A 267 -0.93 -1.89 4.55
C LEU A 267 0.40 -2.64 4.61
N LEU A 268 1.41 -2.11 5.30
CA LEU A 268 2.70 -2.82 5.47
C LEU A 268 2.52 -4.19 6.15
N ARG A 269 1.73 -4.24 7.22
CA ARG A 269 1.42 -5.50 7.90
C ARG A 269 0.67 -6.47 6.98
N ALA A 270 -0.30 -5.96 6.21
CA ALA A 270 -1.03 -6.79 5.26
C ALA A 270 -0.12 -7.37 4.17
N LEU A 271 0.79 -6.57 3.62
CA LEU A 271 1.77 -7.03 2.65
C LEU A 271 2.62 -8.17 3.20
N LEU A 272 3.22 -7.98 4.37
CA LEU A 272 4.10 -8.99 4.96
C LEU A 272 3.34 -10.25 5.38
N TYR A 273 2.14 -10.08 5.95
CA TYR A 273 1.32 -11.21 6.37
C TYR A 273 0.83 -12.03 5.18
N SER A 274 0.41 -11.39 4.10
CA SER A 274 -0.14 -12.09 2.94
C SER A 274 0.87 -13.04 2.26
N CYS A 275 2.17 -12.71 2.31
CA CYS A 275 3.24 -13.52 1.71
C CYS A 275 4.14 -14.25 2.73
N GLY A 276 3.75 -14.31 4.01
CA GLY A 276 4.46 -15.08 5.04
C GLY A 276 5.82 -14.48 5.47
N LYS A 277 5.97 -13.15 5.37
CA LYS A 277 7.20 -12.42 5.72
C LYS A 277 7.05 -11.58 7.00
N GLU A 278 6.26 -12.02 7.97
CA GLU A 278 5.98 -11.28 9.21
C GLU A 278 7.24 -10.94 10.00
N ASN A 279 8.28 -11.77 9.94
CA ASN A 279 9.57 -11.55 10.63
C ASN A 279 10.30 -10.31 10.09
N GLU A 280 10.04 -9.90 8.83
CA GLU A 280 10.64 -8.70 8.23
C GLU A 280 10.08 -7.40 8.83
N TYR A 281 8.95 -7.48 9.57
CA TYR A 281 8.27 -6.30 10.08
C TYR A 281 9.17 -5.44 10.97
N ALA A 282 9.90 -6.05 11.90
CA ALA A 282 10.76 -5.37 12.85
C ALA A 282 12.19 -5.10 12.34
N LEU A 283 12.43 -5.11 11.01
CA LEU A 283 13.72 -4.77 10.43
C LEU A 283 13.63 -3.39 9.76
N TYR A 284 14.53 -2.47 10.11
CA TYR A 284 14.57 -1.12 9.54
C TYR A 284 13.20 -0.43 9.55
N GLN A 285 12.57 -0.39 10.72
CA GLN A 285 11.21 0.10 10.90
C GLN A 285 11.12 1.07 12.07
N ALA A 286 10.54 2.26 11.86
CA ALA A 286 10.22 3.18 12.96
C ALA A 286 9.04 2.64 13.79
N THR A 287 9.04 2.86 15.09
CA THR A 287 7.91 2.51 15.97
C THR A 287 6.74 3.47 15.79
N ASN A 288 7.03 4.76 15.60
CA ASN A 288 6.00 5.76 15.33
C ASN A 288 5.56 5.74 13.85
N PRO A 289 4.27 5.63 13.54
CA PRO A 289 3.77 5.63 12.15
C PRO A 289 4.08 6.91 11.35
N SER A 290 4.32 8.04 12.02
CA SER A 290 4.69 9.30 11.37
C SER A 290 6.17 9.38 11.00
N CYS A 291 6.97 8.40 11.41
CA CYS A 291 8.39 8.32 11.10
C CYS A 291 8.68 7.18 10.11
N GLU A 292 9.71 7.38 9.29
CA GLU A 292 10.14 6.45 8.25
C GLU A 292 11.61 6.09 8.41
N VAL A 293 11.97 4.88 7.98
CA VAL A 293 13.36 4.41 7.91
C VAL A 293 13.69 4.01 6.49
N HIS A 294 14.76 4.58 5.93
CA HIS A 294 15.32 4.19 4.65
C HIS A 294 16.74 3.64 4.85
N ALA A 295 16.90 2.36 4.61
CA ALA A 295 18.16 1.67 4.89
C ALA A 295 18.89 1.23 3.62
N TYR A 296 20.21 1.30 3.65
CA TYR A 296 21.15 0.87 2.61
C TYR A 296 22.22 -0.02 3.26
N PRO A 297 21.91 -1.30 3.55
CA PRO A 297 22.78 -2.18 4.30
C PRO A 297 24.15 -2.38 3.67
N GLU A 298 24.23 -2.46 2.33
CA GLU A 298 25.51 -2.60 1.61
C GLU A 298 26.47 -1.42 1.86
N LYS A 299 25.92 -0.22 2.03
CA LYS A 299 26.67 0.99 2.39
C LYS A 299 26.90 1.10 3.91
N GLY A 300 26.16 0.36 4.72
CA GLY A 300 26.13 0.50 6.17
C GLY A 300 25.53 1.83 6.60
N LEU A 301 24.42 2.26 5.98
CA LEU A 301 23.80 3.55 6.20
C LEU A 301 22.28 3.39 6.32
N LEU A 302 21.66 4.19 7.20
CA LEU A 302 20.23 4.38 7.23
C LEU A 302 19.87 5.83 7.58
N ALA A 303 18.74 6.29 7.07
CA ALA A 303 18.13 7.55 7.44
C ALA A 303 16.83 7.30 8.20
N VAL A 304 16.60 8.08 9.27
CA VAL A 304 15.32 8.11 9.98
C VAL A 304 14.72 9.50 9.84
N LEU A 305 13.46 9.57 9.46
CA LEU A 305 12.76 10.81 9.12
C LEU A 305 11.50 10.96 9.97
N ASN A 306 11.27 12.16 10.47
CA ASN A 306 9.99 12.58 11.00
C ASN A 306 9.20 13.33 9.90
N ASN A 307 8.11 12.74 9.43
CA ASN A 307 7.25 13.35 8.40
C ASN A 307 6.08 14.17 8.98
N SER A 308 6.03 14.34 10.30
CA SER A 308 5.00 15.14 10.97
C SER A 308 5.42 16.60 11.15
N GLN A 309 4.47 17.44 11.54
CA GLN A 309 4.70 18.83 11.88
C GLN A 309 5.06 19.05 13.36
N GLU A 310 5.16 17.97 14.12
CA GLU A 310 5.44 17.97 15.54
C GLU A 310 6.71 17.18 15.85
N PRO A 311 7.48 17.55 16.88
CA PRO A 311 8.59 16.71 17.36
C PRO A 311 8.10 15.32 17.76
N GLN A 312 8.93 14.29 17.54
CA GLN A 312 8.60 12.91 17.84
C GLN A 312 9.68 12.26 18.69
N ASP A 313 9.31 11.80 19.87
CA ASP A 313 10.05 10.79 20.59
C ASP A 313 9.66 9.42 20.04
N THR A 314 10.59 8.72 19.43
CA THR A 314 10.33 7.48 18.72
C THR A 314 11.49 6.50 18.87
N GLY A 315 11.33 5.31 18.34
CA GLY A 315 12.40 4.36 18.15
C GLY A 315 12.40 3.84 16.72
N TYR A 316 13.50 3.23 16.35
CA TYR A 316 13.56 2.44 15.13
C TYR A 316 14.25 1.10 15.41
N TYR A 317 13.80 0.08 14.71
CA TYR A 317 14.47 -1.20 14.67
C TYR A 317 15.59 -1.18 13.62
N ASP A 318 16.78 -1.63 14.00
CA ASP A 318 17.91 -1.77 13.08
C ASP A 318 17.80 -3.06 12.23
N GLY A 319 18.87 -3.39 11.46
CA GLY A 319 18.90 -4.60 10.62
C GLY A 319 18.92 -5.93 11.38
N LYS A 320 19.06 -5.90 12.70
CA LYS A 320 18.95 -7.07 13.59
C LYS A 320 17.66 -7.07 14.39
N GLY A 321 16.77 -6.12 14.17
CA GLY A 321 15.54 -5.95 14.95
C GLY A 321 15.77 -5.40 16.36
N LEU A 322 16.93 -4.79 16.64
CA LEU A 322 17.21 -4.14 17.91
C LEU A 322 16.64 -2.73 17.92
N LEU A 323 15.85 -2.42 18.95
CA LEU A 323 15.24 -1.11 19.11
C LEU A 323 16.27 -0.06 19.53
N ARG A 324 16.28 1.08 18.84
CA ARG A 324 17.06 2.29 19.11
C ARG A 324 16.11 3.44 19.36
N GLU A 325 16.17 4.08 20.51
CA GLU A 325 15.36 5.25 20.83
C GLU A 325 16.04 6.51 20.28
N ILE A 326 15.24 7.42 19.73
CA ILE A 326 15.66 8.69 19.13
C ILE A 326 14.63 9.79 19.36
N HIS A 327 15.09 11.03 19.29
CA HIS A 327 14.26 12.21 19.19
C HIS A 327 14.47 12.89 17.84
N LEU A 328 13.39 13.31 17.18
CA LEU A 328 13.42 14.02 15.91
C LEU A 328 12.51 15.25 15.97
N GLU A 329 13.03 16.41 15.62
CA GLU A 329 12.24 17.62 15.44
C GLU A 329 11.27 17.48 14.26
N ALA A 330 10.30 18.41 14.15
CA ALA A 330 9.34 18.42 13.07
C ALA A 330 10.02 18.46 11.70
N GLY A 331 9.76 17.46 10.86
CA GLY A 331 10.34 17.34 9.53
C GLY A 331 11.84 17.00 9.50
N GLU A 332 12.45 16.69 10.64
CA GLU A 332 13.87 16.37 10.73
C GLU A 332 14.19 15.01 10.09
N MET A 333 15.42 14.91 9.58
CA MET A 333 16.06 13.71 9.08
C MET A 333 17.42 13.53 9.74
N GLN A 334 17.69 12.33 10.23
CA GLN A 334 18.99 11.99 10.81
C GLN A 334 19.55 10.73 10.16
N TRP A 335 20.89 10.76 9.91
CA TRP A 335 21.63 9.64 9.38
C TRP A 335 22.26 8.80 10.48
N TYR A 336 22.18 7.47 10.34
CA TYR A 336 22.78 6.52 11.28
C TYR A 336 23.60 5.46 10.53
N ARG A 337 24.53 4.85 11.25
CA ARG A 337 25.24 3.68 10.75
C ARG A 337 24.34 2.46 10.82
N ALA A 338 24.06 1.83 9.67
CA ALA A 338 23.48 0.50 9.61
C ALA A 338 24.60 -0.54 9.70
N GLU A 339 24.35 -1.64 10.38
CA GLU A 339 25.26 -2.77 10.27
C GLU A 339 25.16 -3.35 8.85
N LYS A 340 26.32 -3.76 8.31
CA LYS A 340 26.35 -4.50 7.04
C LYS A 340 25.76 -5.88 7.28
N LEU A 341 24.80 -6.26 6.42
CA LEU A 341 24.25 -7.62 6.41
C LEU A 341 25.28 -8.63 5.92
#